data_c9791879c9ddc7062db4bb19433f341f
#
_entry.id   c9791879c9ddc7062db4bb19433f341f
#
_cell.length_a   1.000
_cell.length_b   1.000
_cell.length_c   1.000
_cell.angle_alpha   90.00
_cell.angle_beta   90.00
_cell.angle_gamma   90.00
#
_symmetry.space_group_name_H-M   'P 1'
#
loop_
_entity.id
_entity.type
_entity.pdbx_description
1 polymer ?
#
loop_
_entity_poly.entity_id
_entity_poly.type
_entity_poly.pdbx_seq_one_letter_code
_entity_poly.pdbx_strand_id
1 'polypeptide(L)'
;ALSFDYGQKHNVELERASELIEYLDKAGYPVKYQRITLQGLVGLLDSNLVKGGDDVPEGHYEEDNMKDTVVPNRNKIFSSIIQAVALSIAQVRGCDVDIAMGIHAGDHAIYPDCRQEFRDADYEAFKEGNWDADKVKYVTPYLYGDKFGILEDGLFWCEKLGLDFDEVYKRTHTSYKPIKHYDRPETNAYEWYSDYKSAS
;
A
#
# COMPACT_ATOMS: atom_id res chain seq x y z
N ALA A 1 2.33 -8.51 8.28
CA ALA A 1 2.05 -7.25 7.58
C ALA A 1 2.69 -6.08 8.32
N LEU A 2 3.18 -5.08 7.59
CA LEU A 2 3.77 -3.86 8.14
C LEU A 2 3.02 -2.64 7.62
N SER A 3 2.66 -1.70 8.50
CA SER A 3 2.17 -0.38 8.14
C SER A 3 3.10 0.70 8.71
N PHE A 4 3.19 1.83 8.01
CA PHE A 4 4.09 2.91 8.37
C PHE A 4 3.31 4.17 8.76
N ASP A 5 3.55 4.65 9.97
CA ASP A 5 3.10 5.96 10.45
C ASP A 5 4.29 6.92 10.36
N TYR A 6 4.31 7.73 9.30
CA TYR A 6 5.33 8.76 9.07
C TYR A 6 4.78 10.18 9.23
N GLY A 7 3.56 10.32 9.82
CA GLY A 7 2.88 11.61 10.01
C GLY A 7 2.04 12.03 8.81
N GLN A 8 1.57 11.08 7.99
CA GLN A 8 0.67 11.33 6.87
C GLN A 8 -0.66 11.93 7.35
N LYS A 9 -1.29 12.73 6.48
CA LYS A 9 -2.63 13.31 6.74
C LYS A 9 -3.70 12.22 6.85
N HIS A 10 -3.59 11.16 6.03
CA HIS A 10 -4.54 10.05 5.97
C HIS A 10 -4.19 8.92 6.94
N ASN A 11 -4.27 9.18 8.23
CA ASN A 11 -4.06 8.14 9.25
C ASN A 11 -5.15 7.06 9.24
N VAL A 12 -6.30 7.31 8.63
CA VAL A 12 -7.41 6.36 8.52
C VAL A 12 -6.98 5.03 7.86
N GLU A 13 -6.03 5.07 6.93
CA GLU A 13 -5.48 3.84 6.30
C GLU A 13 -4.85 2.87 7.32
N LEU A 14 -4.26 3.40 8.40
CA LEU A 14 -3.65 2.59 9.46
C LEU A 14 -4.71 1.92 10.34
N GLU A 15 -5.83 2.60 10.57
CA GLU A 15 -6.97 2.07 11.29
C GLU A 15 -7.66 0.99 10.46
N ARG A 16 -7.88 1.26 9.16
CA ARG A 16 -8.45 0.29 8.23
C ARG A 16 -7.60 -0.97 8.10
N ALA A 17 -6.27 -0.83 8.04
CA ALA A 17 -5.38 -1.98 8.04
C ALA A 17 -5.56 -2.83 9.32
N SER A 18 -5.64 -2.20 10.50
CA SER A 18 -5.89 -2.91 11.76
C SER A 18 -7.24 -3.63 11.76
N GLU A 19 -8.32 -2.97 11.32
CA GLU A 19 -9.67 -3.55 11.22
C GLU A 19 -9.71 -4.74 10.26
N LEU A 20 -9.00 -4.66 9.13
CA LEU A 20 -8.90 -5.76 8.18
C LEU A 20 -8.17 -6.96 8.78
N ILE A 21 -7.05 -6.72 9.47
CA ILE A 21 -6.31 -7.79 10.16
C ILE A 21 -7.16 -8.47 11.23
N GLU A 22 -7.91 -7.72 12.03
CA GLU A 22 -8.84 -8.30 13.01
C GLU A 22 -9.97 -9.11 12.35
N TYR A 23 -10.48 -8.66 11.22
CA TYR A 23 -11.49 -9.40 10.47
C TYR A 23 -10.92 -10.72 9.95
N LEU A 24 -9.73 -10.71 9.37
CA LEU A 24 -9.06 -11.91 8.87
C LEU A 24 -8.75 -12.91 10.00
N ASP A 25 -8.29 -12.42 11.16
CA ASP A 25 -8.03 -13.28 12.32
C ASP A 25 -9.31 -13.99 12.80
N LYS A 26 -10.42 -13.25 12.91
CA LYS A 26 -11.74 -13.82 13.26
C LYS A 26 -12.26 -14.82 12.23
N ALA A 27 -11.89 -14.65 10.97
CA ALA A 27 -12.22 -15.57 9.89
C ALA A 27 -11.30 -16.80 9.82
N GLY A 28 -10.32 -16.92 10.71
CA GLY A 28 -9.39 -18.05 10.76
C GLY A 28 -8.12 -17.87 9.91
N TYR A 29 -7.84 -16.65 9.43
CA TYR A 29 -6.65 -16.29 8.68
C TYR A 29 -5.75 -15.32 9.47
N PRO A 30 -5.06 -15.77 10.54
CA PRO A 30 -4.29 -14.88 11.40
C PRO A 30 -3.08 -14.31 10.68
N VAL A 31 -2.94 -12.98 10.75
CA VAL A 31 -1.82 -12.23 10.18
C VAL A 31 -1.09 -11.49 11.29
N LYS A 32 0.22 -11.70 11.42
CA LYS A 32 1.03 -10.87 12.32
C LYS A 32 1.13 -9.47 11.75
N TYR A 33 0.69 -8.48 12.52
CA TYR A 33 0.67 -7.09 12.13
C TYR A 33 1.55 -6.23 13.03
N GLN A 34 2.33 -5.35 12.40
CA GLN A 34 3.16 -4.38 13.11
C GLN A 34 3.02 -3.00 12.47
N ARG A 35 2.68 -2.01 13.27
CA ARG A 35 2.76 -0.59 12.91
C ARG A 35 4.13 -0.05 13.27
N ILE A 36 4.81 0.59 12.31
CA ILE A 36 6.13 1.20 12.49
C ILE A 36 5.95 2.71 12.44
N THR A 37 6.37 3.41 13.49
CA THR A 37 6.30 4.87 13.59
C THR A 37 7.65 5.48 13.24
N LEU A 38 7.68 6.35 12.23
CA LEU A 38 8.86 7.07 11.76
C LEU A 38 8.86 8.51 12.32
N GLN A 39 9.06 8.64 13.65
CA GLN A 39 9.04 9.94 14.32
C GLN A 39 10.14 10.87 13.81
N GLY A 40 9.79 12.14 13.65
CA GLY A 40 10.72 13.18 13.20
C GLY A 40 10.93 13.26 11.68
N LEU A 41 10.56 12.23 10.92
CA LEU A 41 10.71 12.26 9.47
C LEU A 41 9.80 13.31 8.82
N VAL A 42 8.56 13.44 9.28
CA VAL A 42 7.56 14.32 8.69
C VAL A 42 7.97 15.79 8.68
N GLY A 43 8.64 16.25 9.72
CA GLY A 43 9.11 17.65 9.81
C GLY A 43 10.28 17.99 8.87
N LEU A 44 10.82 16.97 8.18
CA LEU A 44 11.92 17.10 7.23
C LEU A 44 11.46 16.90 5.78
N LEU A 45 10.20 16.51 5.57
CA LEU A 45 9.64 16.22 4.26
C LEU A 45 8.68 17.32 3.83
N ASP A 46 8.85 17.78 2.59
CA ASP A 46 7.97 18.74 1.94
C ASP A 46 7.03 17.98 0.98
N SER A 47 5.75 17.89 1.35
CA SER A 47 4.71 17.25 0.54
C SER A 47 3.32 17.58 1.09
N ASN A 48 2.35 17.72 0.19
CA ASN A 48 0.96 17.96 0.55
C ASN A 48 0.29 16.76 1.26
N LEU A 49 0.90 15.58 1.25
CA LEU A 49 0.39 14.39 1.94
C LEU A 49 0.86 14.26 3.39
N VAL A 50 1.77 15.10 3.87
CA VAL A 50 2.22 15.08 5.27
C VAL A 50 1.53 16.16 6.10
N LYS A 51 1.48 15.98 7.43
CA LYS A 51 0.91 16.97 8.35
C LYS A 51 1.71 18.26 8.27
N GLY A 52 1.01 19.38 8.06
CA GLY A 52 1.62 20.70 7.87
C GLY A 52 1.88 21.10 6.41
N GLY A 53 1.72 20.19 5.45
CA GLY A 53 1.70 20.53 4.02
C GLY A 53 0.41 21.23 3.59
N ASP A 54 0.41 21.80 2.40
CA ASP A 54 -0.75 22.47 1.78
C ASP A 54 -1.91 21.50 1.50
N ASP A 55 -3.05 22.03 1.06
CA ASP A 55 -4.20 21.21 0.67
C ASP A 55 -3.85 20.25 -0.47
N VAL A 56 -4.40 19.02 -0.37
CA VAL A 56 -4.22 18.03 -1.43
C VAL A 56 -4.91 18.51 -2.70
N PRO A 57 -4.20 18.62 -3.83
CA PRO A 57 -4.78 19.10 -5.09
C PRO A 57 -5.89 18.17 -5.59
N GLU A 58 -6.83 18.75 -6.35
CA GLU A 58 -7.85 18.03 -7.09
C GLU A 58 -7.43 17.90 -8.55
N GLY A 59 -7.64 16.75 -9.16
CA GLY A 59 -7.33 16.52 -10.57
C GLY A 59 -7.07 15.06 -10.92
N HIS A 60 -6.87 14.83 -12.22
CA HIS A 60 -6.44 13.53 -12.71
C HIS A 60 -4.96 13.29 -12.38
N TYR A 61 -4.58 12.02 -12.21
CA TYR A 61 -3.21 11.58 -11.87
C TYR A 61 -2.13 12.07 -12.85
N GLU A 62 -2.49 12.48 -14.05
CA GLU A 62 -1.56 12.96 -15.09
C GLU A 62 -1.31 14.47 -15.02
N GLU A 63 -1.96 15.22 -14.14
CA GLU A 63 -1.78 16.65 -14.00
C GLU A 63 -0.53 17.00 -13.18
N ASP A 64 0.18 18.07 -13.57
CA ASP A 64 1.44 18.50 -12.94
C ASP A 64 1.30 18.81 -11.44
N ASN A 65 0.11 19.26 -11.01
CA ASN A 65 -0.19 19.55 -9.60
C ASN A 65 -0.19 18.29 -8.70
N MET A 66 -0.34 17.10 -9.29
CA MET A 66 -0.28 15.85 -8.52
C MET A 66 1.15 15.52 -8.05
N LYS A 67 2.18 16.13 -8.63
CA LYS A 67 3.57 15.98 -8.17
C LYS A 67 3.78 16.51 -6.74
N ASP A 68 2.97 17.46 -6.29
CA ASP A 68 2.99 17.99 -4.93
C ASP A 68 2.51 16.97 -3.88
N THR A 69 1.89 15.86 -4.32
CA THR A 69 1.55 14.72 -3.48
C THR A 69 2.70 13.74 -3.28
N VAL A 70 3.79 13.89 -4.00
CA VAL A 70 4.96 13.01 -3.86
C VAL A 70 5.63 13.28 -2.51
N VAL A 71 5.70 12.26 -1.67
CA VAL A 71 6.52 12.28 -0.46
C VAL A 71 7.92 11.79 -0.85
N PRO A 72 8.95 12.67 -0.79
CA PRO A 72 10.27 12.34 -1.29
C PRO A 72 10.82 11.02 -0.73
N ASN A 73 11.21 10.11 -1.62
CA ASN A 73 11.87 8.84 -1.31
C ASN A 73 11.09 7.90 -0.35
N ARG A 74 9.77 8.11 -0.20
CA ARG A 74 8.93 7.37 0.77
C ARG A 74 8.99 5.86 0.54
N ASN A 75 8.75 5.41 -0.69
CA ASN A 75 8.71 3.98 -1.00
C ASN A 75 10.09 3.32 -0.84
N LYS A 76 11.19 4.05 -1.07
CA LYS A 76 12.56 3.57 -0.79
C LYS A 76 12.82 3.41 0.71
N ILE A 77 12.35 4.35 1.53
CA ILE A 77 12.46 4.25 2.99
C ILE A 77 11.69 3.02 3.49
N PHE A 78 10.46 2.83 3.02
CA PHE A 78 9.65 1.68 3.40
C PHE A 78 10.27 0.37 2.94
N SER A 79 10.72 0.28 1.68
CA SER A 79 11.36 -0.92 1.16
C SER A 79 12.64 -1.26 1.92
N SER A 80 13.46 -0.28 2.30
CA SER A 80 14.67 -0.53 3.10
C SER A 80 14.36 -1.15 4.46
N ILE A 81 13.30 -0.69 5.13
CA ILE A 81 12.87 -1.26 6.42
C ILE A 81 12.31 -2.68 6.22
N ILE A 82 11.46 -2.87 5.20
CA ILE A 82 10.86 -4.19 4.91
C ILE A 82 11.94 -5.19 4.50
N GLN A 83 12.92 -4.79 3.69
CA GLN A 83 14.09 -5.60 3.32
C GLN A 83 14.86 -6.07 4.56
N ALA A 84 15.15 -5.16 5.49
CA ALA A 84 15.85 -5.51 6.72
C ALA A 84 15.08 -6.53 7.58
N VAL A 85 13.75 -6.33 7.71
CA VAL A 85 12.87 -7.27 8.44
C VAL A 85 12.80 -8.62 7.74
N ALA A 86 12.61 -8.64 6.41
CA ALA A 86 12.52 -9.86 5.61
C ALA A 86 13.83 -10.66 5.68
N LEU A 87 14.97 -10.00 5.53
CA LEU A 87 16.29 -10.63 5.62
C LEU A 87 16.53 -11.21 7.02
N SER A 88 16.20 -10.48 8.07
CA SER A 88 16.29 -10.98 9.45
C SER A 88 15.44 -12.24 9.67
N ILE A 89 14.21 -12.27 9.13
CA ILE A 89 13.34 -13.43 9.19
C ILE A 89 13.97 -14.62 8.43
N ALA A 90 14.47 -14.37 7.21
CA ALA A 90 15.09 -15.38 6.36
C ALA A 90 16.29 -16.03 7.05
N GLN A 91 17.16 -15.23 7.65
CA GLN A 91 18.35 -15.69 8.37
C GLN A 91 18.00 -16.49 9.63
N VAL A 92 17.06 -15.98 10.45
CA VAL A 92 16.68 -16.64 11.71
C VAL A 92 15.93 -17.95 11.47
N ARG A 93 15.09 -18.01 10.43
CA ARG A 93 14.26 -19.18 10.14
C ARG A 93 14.88 -20.14 9.13
N GLY A 94 15.93 -19.72 8.41
CA GLY A 94 16.55 -20.52 7.35
C GLY A 94 15.62 -20.76 6.15
N CYS A 95 14.77 -19.78 5.79
CA CYS A 95 13.80 -19.90 4.70
C CYS A 95 13.83 -18.69 3.78
N ASP A 96 13.30 -18.83 2.58
CA ASP A 96 13.05 -17.69 1.68
C ASP A 96 11.88 -16.86 2.21
N VAL A 97 11.91 -15.55 1.92
CA VAL A 97 10.88 -14.59 2.33
C VAL A 97 10.51 -13.70 1.15
N ASP A 98 9.23 -13.64 0.83
CA ASP A 98 8.70 -12.75 -0.19
C ASP A 98 8.19 -11.44 0.44
N ILE A 99 8.55 -10.31 -0.18
CA ILE A 99 8.03 -8.99 0.13
C ILE A 99 6.90 -8.70 -0.86
N ALA A 100 5.65 -8.76 -0.40
CA ALA A 100 4.50 -8.41 -1.22
C ALA A 100 4.22 -6.91 -1.18
N MET A 101 4.03 -6.28 -2.34
CA MET A 101 3.70 -4.87 -2.49
C MET A 101 2.49 -4.69 -3.41
N GLY A 102 1.53 -3.87 -2.97
CA GLY A 102 0.30 -3.57 -3.70
C GLY A 102 0.45 -2.42 -4.71
N ILE A 103 1.56 -2.35 -5.42
CA ILE A 103 1.80 -1.34 -6.46
C ILE A 103 1.00 -1.71 -7.72
N HIS A 104 0.41 -0.72 -8.40
CA HIS A 104 -0.34 -0.91 -9.63
C HIS A 104 0.01 0.12 -10.71
N ALA A 105 -0.38 -0.16 -11.97
CA ALA A 105 0.00 0.64 -13.13
C ALA A 105 -0.48 2.09 -13.09
N GLY A 106 -1.61 2.37 -12.43
CA GLY A 106 -2.15 3.73 -12.29
C GLY A 106 -1.23 4.71 -11.58
N ASP A 107 -0.28 4.21 -10.78
CA ASP A 107 0.66 5.05 -10.04
C ASP A 107 1.93 5.40 -10.84
N HIS A 108 2.21 4.71 -11.95
CA HIS A 108 3.49 4.80 -12.67
C HIS A 108 3.76 6.16 -13.30
N ALA A 109 2.72 6.92 -13.66
CA ALA A 109 2.87 8.21 -14.31
C ALA A 109 3.46 9.25 -13.35
N ILE A 110 3.01 9.23 -12.08
CA ILE A 110 3.34 10.24 -11.07
C ILE A 110 4.44 9.78 -10.13
N TYR A 111 4.45 8.50 -9.77
CA TYR A 111 5.34 7.93 -8.78
C TYR A 111 6.40 7.04 -9.45
N PRO A 112 7.58 7.60 -9.82
CA PRO A 112 8.65 6.82 -10.45
C PRO A 112 9.09 5.60 -9.62
N ASP A 113 8.98 5.70 -8.30
CA ASP A 113 9.31 4.66 -7.34
C ASP A 113 8.26 3.52 -7.25
N CYS A 114 7.19 3.60 -8.07
CA CYS A 114 6.25 2.51 -8.30
C CYS A 114 6.55 1.68 -9.57
N ARG A 115 7.56 2.06 -10.37
CA ARG A 115 7.88 1.41 -11.64
C ARG A 115 8.80 0.20 -11.43
N GLN A 116 8.79 -0.72 -12.43
CA GLN A 116 9.64 -1.91 -12.42
C GLN A 116 11.13 -1.55 -12.34
N GLU A 117 11.57 -0.56 -13.12
CA GLU A 117 12.98 -0.15 -13.17
C GLU A 117 13.49 0.30 -11.79
N PHE A 118 12.64 0.98 -11.03
CA PHE A 118 12.98 1.34 -9.66
C PHE A 118 13.06 0.12 -8.75
N ARG A 119 12.12 -0.83 -8.88
CA ARG A 119 12.14 -2.07 -8.10
C ARG A 119 13.40 -2.89 -8.36
N ASP A 120 13.78 -3.01 -9.62
CA ASP A 120 14.99 -3.74 -10.02
C ASP A 120 16.25 -3.09 -9.45
N ALA A 121 16.38 -1.77 -9.58
CA ALA A 121 17.51 -1.02 -9.03
C ALA A 121 17.57 -1.09 -7.50
N ASP A 122 16.42 -1.00 -6.82
CA ASP A 122 16.30 -1.13 -5.37
C ASP A 122 16.72 -2.53 -4.89
N TYR A 123 16.31 -3.57 -5.62
CA TYR A 123 16.66 -4.95 -5.30
C TYR A 123 18.15 -5.23 -5.55
N GLU A 124 18.72 -4.74 -6.66
CA GLU A 124 20.15 -4.88 -6.91
C GLU A 124 20.98 -4.19 -5.83
N ALA A 125 20.62 -2.96 -5.42
CA ALA A 125 21.29 -2.27 -4.33
C ALA A 125 21.20 -3.05 -3.00
N PHE A 126 20.06 -3.66 -2.73
CA PHE A 126 19.87 -4.53 -1.57
C PHE A 126 20.77 -5.77 -1.62
N LYS A 127 20.86 -6.44 -2.76
CA LYS A 127 21.72 -7.62 -2.95
C LYS A 127 23.19 -7.29 -2.78
N GLU A 128 23.66 -6.21 -3.37
CA GLU A 128 25.05 -5.78 -3.27
C GLU A 128 25.44 -5.39 -1.84
N GLY A 129 24.48 -4.92 -1.05
CA GLY A 129 24.72 -4.44 0.31
C GLY A 129 24.56 -5.48 1.43
N ASN A 130 24.08 -6.70 1.13
CA ASN A 130 23.70 -7.64 2.18
C ASN A 130 24.07 -9.09 1.86
N TRP A 131 24.58 -9.80 2.85
CA TRP A 131 24.75 -11.26 2.79
C TRP A 131 23.38 -11.95 2.80
N ASP A 132 23.23 -13.08 2.11
CA ASP A 132 22.01 -13.89 2.02
C ASP A 132 20.78 -13.15 1.42
N ALA A 133 20.98 -12.04 0.74
CA ALA A 133 19.88 -11.23 0.18
C ALA A 133 19.07 -11.97 -0.90
N ASP A 134 19.65 -12.99 -1.53
CA ASP A 134 18.98 -13.88 -2.50
C ASP A 134 17.81 -14.67 -1.91
N LYS A 135 17.75 -14.81 -0.59
CA LYS A 135 16.61 -15.39 0.14
C LYS A 135 15.39 -14.47 0.23
N VAL A 136 15.55 -13.20 -0.12
CA VAL A 136 14.45 -12.21 -0.10
C VAL A 136 14.09 -11.83 -1.53
N LYS A 137 12.81 -11.86 -1.88
CA LYS A 137 12.32 -11.52 -3.21
C LYS A 137 11.13 -10.57 -3.13
N TYR A 138 10.91 -9.80 -4.20
CA TYR A 138 9.71 -8.99 -4.37
C TYR A 138 8.62 -9.74 -5.13
N VAL A 139 7.38 -9.56 -4.65
CA VAL A 139 6.16 -10.02 -5.31
C VAL A 139 5.25 -8.81 -5.50
N THR A 140 5.03 -8.42 -6.74
CA THR A 140 4.23 -7.26 -7.13
C THR A 140 3.13 -7.69 -8.12
N PRO A 141 2.09 -8.38 -7.64
CA PRO A 141 1.13 -9.08 -8.50
C PRO A 141 0.34 -8.13 -9.41
N TYR A 142 0.19 -6.86 -9.03
CA TYR A 142 -0.61 -5.88 -9.75
C TYR A 142 0.23 -4.81 -10.46
N LEU A 143 1.54 -4.97 -10.57
CA LEU A 143 2.43 -3.95 -11.12
C LEU A 143 1.97 -3.40 -12.47
N TYR A 144 1.42 -4.23 -13.33
CA TYR A 144 0.87 -3.87 -14.65
C TYR A 144 -0.67 -3.91 -14.69
N GLY A 145 -1.31 -4.15 -13.55
CA GLY A 145 -2.76 -4.19 -13.40
C GLY A 145 -3.34 -2.81 -13.05
N ASP A 146 -4.64 -2.75 -13.05
CA ASP A 146 -5.41 -1.59 -12.62
C ASP A 146 -6.27 -1.93 -11.38
N LYS A 147 -6.99 -0.94 -10.87
CA LYS A 147 -7.87 -1.12 -9.71
C LYS A 147 -9.03 -2.07 -10.00
N PHE A 148 -9.45 -2.17 -11.25
CA PHE A 148 -10.50 -3.09 -11.65
C PHE A 148 -10.03 -4.54 -11.49
N GLY A 149 -8.88 -4.89 -12.07
CA GLY A 149 -8.28 -6.22 -11.94
C GLY A 149 -7.99 -6.60 -10.48
N ILE A 150 -7.58 -5.62 -9.64
CA ILE A 150 -7.42 -5.84 -8.20
C ILE A 150 -8.76 -6.23 -7.54
N LEU A 151 -9.87 -5.59 -7.92
CA LEU A 151 -11.18 -5.90 -7.35
C LEU A 151 -11.71 -7.25 -7.84
N GLU A 152 -11.51 -7.61 -9.12
CA GLU A 152 -11.89 -8.93 -9.66
C GLU A 152 -11.11 -10.06 -8.96
N ASP A 153 -9.79 -9.90 -8.81
CA ASP A 153 -8.97 -10.87 -8.09
C ASP A 153 -9.36 -10.94 -6.61
N GLY A 154 -9.66 -9.80 -6.01
CA GLY A 154 -10.16 -9.73 -4.64
C GLY A 154 -11.48 -10.46 -4.44
N LEU A 155 -12.42 -10.34 -5.38
CA LEU A 155 -13.67 -11.09 -5.36
C LEU A 155 -13.43 -12.59 -5.43
N PHE A 156 -12.59 -13.02 -6.39
CA PHE A 156 -12.21 -14.43 -6.55
C PHE A 156 -11.60 -15.01 -5.27
N TRP A 157 -10.66 -14.29 -4.64
CA TRP A 157 -10.04 -14.78 -3.41
C TRP A 157 -10.97 -14.75 -2.20
N CYS A 158 -11.85 -13.76 -2.08
CA CYS A 158 -12.86 -13.74 -1.03
C CYS A 158 -13.80 -14.96 -1.13
N GLU A 159 -14.29 -15.27 -2.33
CA GLU A 159 -15.11 -16.45 -2.57
C GLU A 159 -14.36 -17.74 -2.20
N LYS A 160 -13.12 -17.88 -2.69
CA LYS A 160 -12.29 -19.06 -2.45
C LYS A 160 -11.96 -19.29 -0.98
N LEU A 161 -11.80 -18.22 -0.22
CA LEU A 161 -11.47 -18.26 1.22
C LEU A 161 -12.71 -18.21 2.12
N GLY A 162 -13.91 -18.09 1.56
CA GLY A 162 -15.14 -17.96 2.33
C GLY A 162 -15.24 -16.63 3.10
N LEU A 163 -14.62 -15.59 2.59
CA LEU A 163 -14.67 -14.23 3.12
C LEU A 163 -15.78 -13.45 2.43
N ASP A 164 -16.42 -12.53 3.16
CA ASP A 164 -17.35 -11.58 2.59
C ASP A 164 -16.58 -10.45 1.91
N PHE A 165 -16.79 -10.26 0.61
CA PHE A 165 -16.10 -9.25 -0.20
C PHE A 165 -16.38 -7.82 0.32
N ASP A 166 -17.63 -7.51 0.61
CA ASP A 166 -18.02 -6.19 1.10
C ASP A 166 -17.41 -5.91 2.49
N GLU A 167 -17.32 -6.95 3.34
CA GLU A 167 -16.64 -6.83 4.64
C GLU A 167 -15.12 -6.60 4.52
N VAL A 168 -14.47 -7.18 3.52
CA VAL A 168 -13.05 -6.94 3.24
C VAL A 168 -12.86 -5.52 2.73
N TYR A 169 -13.57 -5.15 1.67
CA TYR A 169 -13.30 -3.90 0.94
C TYR A 169 -13.80 -2.63 1.64
N LYS A 170 -14.82 -2.71 2.51
CA LYS A 170 -15.18 -1.57 3.36
C LYS A 170 -14.09 -1.19 4.38
N ARG A 171 -13.10 -2.07 4.60
CA ARG A 171 -11.93 -1.84 5.45
C ARG A 171 -10.70 -1.41 4.65
N THR A 172 -10.89 -0.94 3.43
CA THR A 172 -9.83 -0.35 2.61
C THR A 172 -10.06 1.15 2.44
N HIS A 173 -9.01 1.89 2.06
CA HIS A 173 -9.09 3.31 1.81
C HIS A 173 -8.13 3.67 0.68
N THR A 174 -8.63 4.30 -0.39
CA THR A 174 -7.84 4.59 -1.60
C THR A 174 -7.81 6.05 -2.00
N SER A 175 -8.66 6.93 -1.44
CA SER A 175 -8.70 8.34 -1.77
C SER A 175 -8.00 9.20 -0.73
N TYR A 176 -7.38 10.28 -1.20
CA TYR A 176 -6.80 11.30 -0.33
C TYR A 176 -7.83 12.28 0.23
N LYS A 177 -9.06 12.30 -0.30
CA LYS A 177 -10.16 13.12 0.21
C LYS A 177 -11.41 12.25 0.42
N PRO A 178 -12.18 12.49 1.50
CA PRO A 178 -13.45 11.81 1.69
C PRO A 178 -14.44 12.25 0.58
N ILE A 179 -15.10 11.29 -0.05
CA ILE A 179 -16.14 11.55 -1.05
C ILE A 179 -17.45 11.87 -0.33
N LYS A 180 -17.98 13.06 -0.55
CA LYS A 180 -19.17 13.57 0.17
C LYS A 180 -20.49 12.96 -0.26
N HIS A 181 -20.51 12.11 -1.30
CA HIS A 181 -21.74 11.63 -1.95
C HIS A 181 -22.25 10.30 -1.41
N TYR A 182 -21.50 9.64 -0.52
CA TYR A 182 -21.83 8.31 -0.02
C TYR A 182 -21.90 8.31 1.50
N ASP A 183 -22.74 7.43 2.05
CA ASP A 183 -22.91 7.24 3.50
C ASP A 183 -21.63 6.69 4.19
N ARG A 184 -20.58 6.38 3.42
CA ARG A 184 -19.32 5.84 3.89
C ARG A 184 -18.12 6.56 3.26
N PRO A 185 -17.86 7.82 3.63
CA PRO A 185 -16.83 8.65 2.97
C PRO A 185 -15.38 8.16 3.18
N GLU A 186 -15.18 7.20 4.08
CA GLU A 186 -13.84 6.68 4.41
C GLU A 186 -13.43 5.45 3.57
N THR A 187 -14.31 4.91 2.71
CA THR A 187 -14.07 3.63 2.02
C THR A 187 -14.20 3.72 0.51
N ASN A 188 -13.24 4.38 -0.12
CA ASN A 188 -13.29 4.61 -1.56
C ASN A 188 -13.19 3.37 -2.44
N ALA A 189 -12.55 2.29 -1.99
CA ALA A 189 -12.54 1.05 -2.74
C ALA A 189 -13.95 0.45 -2.84
N TYR A 190 -14.74 0.60 -1.76
CA TYR A 190 -16.15 0.17 -1.76
C TYR A 190 -17.02 1.01 -2.71
N GLU A 191 -16.80 2.33 -2.75
CA GLU A 191 -17.48 3.23 -3.68
C GLU A 191 -17.14 2.91 -5.14
N TRP A 192 -15.88 2.65 -5.43
CA TRP A 192 -15.41 2.23 -6.75
C TRP A 192 -16.13 0.95 -7.21
N TYR A 193 -16.26 -0.01 -6.31
CA TYR A 193 -16.95 -1.27 -6.59
C TYR A 193 -18.46 -1.08 -6.78
N SER A 194 -19.12 -0.21 -6.00
CA SER A 194 -20.53 0.09 -6.16
C SER A 194 -20.81 0.85 -7.45
N ASP A 195 -19.95 1.78 -7.84
CA ASP A 195 -20.03 2.49 -9.12
C ASP A 195 -19.82 1.54 -10.30
N TYR A 196 -18.88 0.62 -10.20
CA TYR A 196 -18.67 -0.43 -11.19
C TYR A 196 -19.91 -1.32 -11.34
N LYS A 197 -20.50 -1.82 -10.25
CA LYS A 197 -21.73 -2.62 -10.29
C LYS A 197 -22.92 -1.85 -10.86
N SER A 198 -22.98 -0.54 -10.69
CA SER A 198 -24.06 0.28 -11.25
C SER A 198 -23.87 0.62 -12.73
N ALA A 199 -22.64 0.52 -13.24
CA ALA A 199 -22.28 0.79 -14.63
C ALA A 199 -22.28 -0.46 -15.53
N SER A 200 -22.31 -1.65 -14.96
CA SER A 200 -22.42 -2.96 -15.64
C SER A 200 -23.84 -3.48 -15.65
#